data_d096bc25ceecac4356147593700e127f
#
_entry.id   d096bc25ceecac4356147593700e127f
#
_cell.length_a   1.000
_cell.length_b   1.000
_cell.length_c   1.000
_cell.angle_alpha   90.00
_cell.angle_beta   90.00
_cell.angle_gamma   90.00
#
_symmetry.space_group_name_H-M   'P 1'
#
loop_
_entity.id
_entity.type
_entity.pdbx_description
1 polymer ?
#
loop_
_entity_poly.entity_id
_entity_poly.type
_entity_poly.pdbx_seq_one_letter_code
_entity_poly.pdbx_strand_id
1 'polypeptide(L)'
;MGGRGRKHPKEADVFLHYCMRVCKDTRYVEPQFTLRFDKDTSEQIWDEALDAIGAGATYPTLYNDDVNIPAVAYGMRINEQAAEQYVPFGCTEFVIQGQSTGTPNICINLLKLLTIYMNGGIDPMDGIRKDGGVPIKPLEQYQSFEEFYDGYKLLLNHYLNLSAVAQFHSYEVMNRHVSFLFSSLLTNDCIQRGRAILDGGVRYLGGTNET
;
A
#
# COMPACT_ATOMS: atom_id res chain seq x y z
N MET A 1 15.44 -1.62 -2.02
CA MET A 1 16.75 -2.31 -1.99
C MET A 1 16.82 -3.16 -0.75
N GLY A 2 17.79 -4.10 -0.66
CA GLY A 2 17.76 -5.10 0.40
C GLY A 2 16.68 -6.16 0.15
N GLY A 3 16.38 -6.96 1.19
CA GLY A 3 15.37 -8.02 1.14
C GLY A 3 15.90 -9.38 0.68
N ARG A 4 14.99 -10.36 0.69
CA ARG A 4 15.30 -11.76 0.34
C ARG A 4 15.56 -11.94 -1.15
N GLY A 5 16.22 -13.06 -1.52
CA GLY A 5 16.43 -13.45 -2.92
C GLY A 5 17.46 -12.64 -3.69
N ARG A 6 18.31 -11.86 -3.03
CA ARG A 6 19.38 -11.11 -3.68
C ARG A 6 20.45 -12.04 -4.28
N LYS A 7 20.74 -11.83 -5.56
CA LYS A 7 21.78 -12.63 -6.26
C LYS A 7 23.21 -12.29 -5.80
N HIS A 8 23.46 -11.03 -5.47
CA HIS A 8 24.76 -10.48 -5.10
C HIS A 8 24.63 -9.65 -3.81
N PRO A 9 24.51 -10.29 -2.63
CA PRO A 9 24.20 -9.58 -1.39
C PRO A 9 25.29 -8.56 -0.98
N LYS A 10 26.56 -8.89 -1.12
CA LYS A 10 27.66 -7.99 -0.73
C LYS A 10 27.69 -6.72 -1.57
N GLU A 11 27.55 -6.84 -2.89
CA GLU A 11 27.53 -5.71 -3.81
C GLU A 11 26.27 -4.87 -3.61
N ALA A 12 25.14 -5.53 -3.34
CA ALA A 12 23.89 -4.85 -3.03
C ALA A 12 24.00 -4.03 -1.72
N ASP A 13 24.67 -4.57 -0.70
CA ASP A 13 24.87 -3.88 0.56
C ASP A 13 25.79 -2.64 0.39
N VAL A 14 26.88 -2.76 -0.36
CA VAL A 14 27.73 -1.59 -0.68
C VAL A 14 26.94 -0.49 -1.36
N PHE A 15 26.12 -0.83 -2.36
CA PHE A 15 25.28 0.15 -3.03
C PHE A 15 24.22 0.74 -2.10
N LEU A 16 23.64 -0.08 -1.23
CA LEU A 16 22.68 0.34 -0.22
C LEU A 16 23.27 1.39 0.74
N HIS A 17 24.47 1.16 1.24
CA HIS A 17 25.21 2.12 2.10
C HIS A 17 25.37 3.48 1.41
N TYR A 18 25.78 3.49 0.14
CA TYR A 18 25.87 4.75 -0.61
C TYR A 18 24.53 5.46 -0.74
N CYS A 19 23.45 4.72 -1.05
CA CYS A 19 22.13 5.31 -1.15
C CYS A 19 21.66 5.92 0.19
N MET A 20 21.84 5.22 1.31
CA MET A 20 21.47 5.73 2.63
C MET A 20 22.27 6.97 3.00
N ARG A 21 23.56 6.99 2.72
CA ARG A 21 24.41 8.18 2.93
C ARG A 21 23.91 9.36 2.10
N VAL A 22 23.65 9.17 0.81
CA VAL A 22 23.09 10.22 -0.05
C VAL A 22 21.77 10.73 0.49
N CYS A 23 20.86 9.85 0.89
CA CYS A 23 19.59 10.27 1.50
C CYS A 23 19.78 11.10 2.76
N LYS A 24 20.71 10.70 3.64
CA LYS A 24 21.05 11.43 4.88
C LYS A 24 21.62 12.81 4.58
N ASP A 25 22.58 12.90 3.66
CA ASP A 25 23.35 14.12 3.37
C ASP A 25 22.50 15.13 2.59
N THR A 26 21.70 14.67 1.62
CA THR A 26 20.95 15.56 0.71
C THR A 26 19.53 15.84 1.17
N ARG A 27 18.90 14.89 1.89
CA ARG A 27 17.51 14.94 2.35
C ARG A 27 16.50 15.22 1.21
N TYR A 28 16.82 14.77 0.00
CA TYR A 28 15.90 14.89 -1.13
C TYR A 28 14.64 14.05 -0.91
N VAL A 29 13.50 14.58 -1.37
CA VAL A 29 12.22 13.88 -1.36
C VAL A 29 12.11 12.92 -2.54
N GLU A 30 12.81 13.19 -3.62
CA GLU A 30 12.87 12.33 -4.83
C GLU A 30 14.33 12.14 -5.28
N PRO A 31 14.71 10.96 -5.77
CA PRO A 31 13.86 9.76 -5.96
C PRO A 31 13.53 9.06 -4.64
N GLN A 32 12.36 8.43 -4.57
CA GLN A 32 11.94 7.62 -3.44
C GLN A 32 12.92 6.46 -3.23
N PHE A 33 13.26 6.21 -1.98
CA PHE A 33 14.15 5.14 -1.59
C PHE A 33 13.51 4.27 -0.52
N THR A 34 13.43 2.97 -0.77
CA THR A 34 12.87 2.00 0.18
C THR A 34 13.90 0.97 0.58
N LEU A 35 13.92 0.63 1.86
CA LEU A 35 14.70 -0.46 2.42
C LEU A 35 13.76 -1.63 2.73
N ARG A 36 13.92 -2.73 2.00
CA ARG A 36 13.36 -4.01 2.40
C ARG A 36 14.34 -4.71 3.35
N PHE A 37 13.84 -5.16 4.47
CA PHE A 37 14.61 -5.80 5.52
C PHE A 37 13.90 -7.05 6.06
N ASP A 38 14.64 -7.90 6.73
CA ASP A 38 14.18 -9.08 7.44
C ASP A 38 14.97 -9.27 8.75
N LYS A 39 14.69 -10.35 9.46
CA LYS A 39 15.38 -10.70 10.72
C LYS A 39 16.90 -10.88 10.58
N ASP A 40 17.38 -11.17 9.37
CA ASP A 40 18.80 -11.42 9.09
C ASP A 40 19.52 -10.17 8.56
N THR A 41 18.84 -9.03 8.52
CA THR A 41 19.43 -7.74 8.13
C THR A 41 20.46 -7.29 9.16
N SER A 42 21.65 -6.92 8.69
CA SER A 42 22.78 -6.56 9.57
C SER A 42 22.50 -5.32 10.40
N GLU A 43 23.04 -5.28 11.62
CA GLU A 43 22.98 -4.12 12.51
C GLU A 43 23.48 -2.84 11.83
N GLN A 44 24.55 -2.95 11.04
CA GLN A 44 25.12 -1.79 10.34
C GLN A 44 24.10 -1.15 9.38
N ILE A 45 23.32 -1.94 8.65
CA ILE A 45 22.26 -1.41 7.76
C ILE A 45 21.16 -0.72 8.58
N TRP A 46 20.81 -1.29 9.73
CA TRP A 46 19.86 -0.69 10.65
C TRP A 46 20.33 0.65 11.18
N ASP A 47 21.55 0.71 11.69
CA ASP A 47 22.13 1.93 12.24
C ASP A 47 22.16 3.04 11.21
N GLU A 48 22.57 2.74 9.98
CA GLU A 48 22.61 3.73 8.89
C GLU A 48 21.21 4.19 8.46
N ALA A 49 20.23 3.29 8.43
CA ALA A 49 18.85 3.64 8.11
C ALA A 49 18.24 4.56 9.19
N LEU A 50 18.40 4.18 10.46
CA LEU A 50 17.92 4.97 11.58
C LEU A 50 18.66 6.32 11.71
N ASP A 51 19.95 6.35 11.41
CA ASP A 51 20.75 7.57 11.35
C ASP A 51 20.25 8.53 10.27
N ALA A 52 19.89 8.01 9.10
CA ALA A 52 19.32 8.83 8.02
C ALA A 52 17.98 9.43 8.43
N ILE A 53 17.08 8.60 8.98
CA ILE A 53 15.75 9.03 9.47
C ILE A 53 15.93 10.03 10.62
N GLY A 54 16.79 9.75 11.59
CA GLY A 54 17.07 10.61 12.74
C GLY A 54 17.68 11.95 12.34
N ALA A 55 18.40 12.01 11.22
CA ALA A 55 18.92 13.24 10.64
C ALA A 55 17.84 14.06 9.90
N GLY A 56 16.59 13.59 9.83
CA GLY A 56 15.48 14.26 9.17
C GLY A 56 15.38 13.95 7.67
N ALA A 57 15.98 12.87 7.19
CA ALA A 57 15.76 12.41 5.83
C ALA A 57 14.34 11.81 5.68
N THR A 58 13.70 12.05 4.55
CA THR A 58 12.39 11.45 4.23
C THR A 58 12.49 9.93 4.02
N TYR A 59 13.62 9.45 3.56
CA TYR A 59 13.90 8.05 3.24
C TYR A 59 15.11 7.52 4.02
N PRO A 60 15.21 6.19 4.20
CA PRO A 60 14.42 5.14 3.57
C PRO A 60 13.05 4.91 4.21
N THR A 61 12.05 4.55 3.39
CA THR A 61 10.84 3.90 3.89
C THR A 61 11.15 2.44 4.20
N LEU A 62 10.68 1.93 5.33
CA LEU A 62 11.03 0.62 5.86
C LEU A 62 9.97 -0.44 5.54
N TYR A 63 10.37 -1.55 4.94
CA TYR A 63 9.48 -2.67 4.57
C TYR A 63 9.99 -3.98 5.14
N ASN A 64 9.26 -4.55 6.11
CA ASN A 64 9.61 -5.80 6.76
C ASN A 64 9.17 -7.01 5.92
N ASP A 65 10.13 -7.71 5.30
CA ASP A 65 9.86 -8.87 4.47
C ASP A 65 9.25 -10.06 5.24
N ASP A 66 9.57 -10.22 6.53
CA ASP A 66 8.99 -11.29 7.35
C ASP A 66 7.48 -11.11 7.56
N VAL A 67 6.98 -9.88 7.46
CA VAL A 67 5.56 -9.54 7.55
C VAL A 67 4.93 -9.37 6.17
N ASN A 68 5.61 -8.65 5.30
CA ASN A 68 5.03 -8.24 4.02
C ASN A 68 4.92 -9.37 3.01
N ILE A 69 5.88 -10.31 2.97
CA ILE A 69 5.80 -11.44 2.04
C ILE A 69 4.56 -12.32 2.31
N PRO A 70 4.30 -12.77 3.54
CA PRO A 70 3.06 -13.48 3.85
C PRO A 70 1.79 -12.66 3.55
N ALA A 71 1.81 -11.36 3.86
CA ALA A 71 0.67 -10.47 3.60
C ALA A 71 0.38 -10.33 2.11
N VAL A 72 1.40 -10.12 1.28
CA VAL A 72 1.28 -10.05 -0.19
C VAL A 72 0.83 -11.39 -0.76
N ALA A 73 1.37 -12.51 -0.28
CA ALA A 73 0.96 -13.84 -0.70
C ALA A 73 -0.55 -14.07 -0.42
N TYR A 74 -1.00 -13.70 0.77
CA TYR A 74 -2.40 -13.81 1.15
C TYR A 74 -3.30 -12.84 0.35
N GLY A 75 -2.94 -11.57 0.28
CA GLY A 75 -3.76 -10.52 -0.35
C GLY A 75 -3.89 -10.71 -1.86
N MET A 76 -2.80 -11.06 -2.54
CA MET A 76 -2.80 -11.32 -3.99
C MET A 76 -3.13 -12.77 -4.36
N ARG A 77 -3.31 -13.67 -3.38
CA ARG A 77 -3.56 -15.11 -3.57
C ARG A 77 -2.51 -15.78 -4.44
N ILE A 78 -1.23 -15.53 -4.13
CA ILE A 78 -0.07 -16.07 -4.81
C ILE A 78 0.80 -16.87 -3.83
N ASN A 79 1.73 -17.67 -4.35
CA ASN A 79 2.68 -18.36 -3.48
C ASN A 79 3.77 -17.40 -2.96
N GLU A 80 4.43 -17.78 -1.87
CA GLU A 80 5.46 -16.94 -1.24
C GLU A 80 6.61 -16.62 -2.19
N GLN A 81 7.03 -17.55 -3.05
CA GLN A 81 8.10 -17.34 -4.01
C GLN A 81 7.76 -16.20 -5.00
N ALA A 82 6.51 -16.10 -5.43
CA ALA A 82 6.05 -15.00 -6.26
C ALA A 82 5.91 -13.72 -5.41
N ALA A 83 5.44 -13.83 -4.17
CA ALA A 83 5.31 -12.71 -3.26
C ALA A 83 6.66 -12.10 -2.87
N GLU A 84 7.75 -12.89 -2.78
CA GLU A 84 9.11 -12.39 -2.57
C GLU A 84 9.56 -11.37 -3.64
N GLN A 85 8.95 -11.40 -4.82
CA GLN A 85 9.22 -10.47 -5.91
C GLN A 85 8.47 -9.15 -5.78
N TYR A 86 7.77 -8.91 -4.68
CA TYR A 86 7.09 -7.64 -4.50
C TYR A 86 8.06 -6.46 -4.53
N VAL A 87 7.60 -5.38 -5.07
CA VAL A 87 8.30 -4.09 -5.08
C VAL A 87 7.40 -3.08 -4.39
N PRO A 88 7.91 -2.35 -3.39
CA PRO A 88 7.24 -1.17 -2.89
C PRO A 88 7.11 -0.13 -4.01
N PHE A 89 5.92 0.38 -4.19
CA PHE A 89 5.60 1.31 -5.25
C PHE A 89 4.83 2.50 -4.69
N GLY A 90 5.16 3.70 -5.16
CA GLY A 90 4.46 4.91 -4.73
C GLY A 90 4.53 5.13 -3.22
N CYS A 91 3.40 5.37 -2.61
CA CYS A 91 3.32 5.79 -1.21
C CYS A 91 3.36 4.63 -0.21
N THR A 92 2.88 3.44 -0.55
CA THR A 92 2.99 2.20 0.24
C THR A 92 2.46 0.97 -0.52
N GLU A 93 2.16 1.10 -1.78
CA GLU A 93 1.58 0.05 -2.59
C GLU A 93 2.54 -1.11 -2.80
N PHE A 94 1.99 -2.31 -2.91
CA PHE A 94 2.73 -3.51 -3.25
C PHE A 94 2.43 -3.93 -4.69
N VAL A 95 3.47 -4.06 -5.51
CA VAL A 95 3.35 -4.55 -6.88
C VAL A 95 4.29 -5.72 -7.12
N ILE A 96 3.89 -6.64 -7.99
CA ILE A 96 4.79 -7.65 -8.55
C ILE A 96 5.25 -7.11 -9.92
N GLN A 97 6.52 -6.82 -10.03
CA GLN A 97 7.10 -6.12 -11.18
C GLN A 97 6.69 -6.78 -12.51
N GLY A 98 6.07 -5.98 -13.38
CA GLY A 98 5.60 -6.43 -14.69
C GLY A 98 4.39 -7.37 -14.67
N GLN A 99 3.85 -7.75 -13.51
CA GLN A 99 2.77 -8.73 -13.37
C GLN A 99 1.55 -8.19 -12.64
N SER A 100 1.66 -7.02 -12.02
CA SER A 100 0.55 -6.35 -11.36
C SER A 100 0.56 -4.85 -11.65
N THR A 101 -0.55 -4.19 -11.33
CA THR A 101 -0.65 -2.73 -11.34
C THR A 101 -0.90 -2.23 -9.93
N GLY A 102 -0.21 -1.15 -9.54
CA GLY A 102 -0.41 -0.49 -8.25
C GLY A 102 -1.41 0.66 -8.29
N THR A 103 -1.76 1.13 -9.49
CA THR A 103 -2.67 2.25 -9.69
C THR A 103 -3.61 1.97 -10.87
N PRO A 104 -4.77 2.66 -10.98
CA PRO A 104 -5.37 3.59 -10.03
C PRO A 104 -6.04 2.87 -8.85
N ASN A 105 -6.10 3.54 -7.71
CA ASN A 105 -6.66 3.00 -6.48
C ASN A 105 -7.43 4.06 -5.70
N ILE A 106 -8.26 3.61 -4.77
CA ILE A 106 -9.02 4.47 -3.86
C ILE A 106 -8.32 4.45 -2.50
N CYS A 107 -8.09 5.63 -1.93
CA CYS A 107 -7.57 5.78 -0.58
C CYS A 107 -8.71 6.00 0.41
N ILE A 108 -8.64 5.32 1.55
CA ILE A 108 -9.56 5.52 2.67
C ILE A 108 -8.79 6.16 3.83
N ASN A 109 -9.20 7.34 4.24
CA ASN A 109 -8.63 7.99 5.41
C ASN A 109 -9.25 7.40 6.69
N LEU A 110 -8.53 6.50 7.35
CA LEU A 110 -8.99 5.80 8.54
C LEU A 110 -9.25 6.77 9.72
N LEU A 111 -8.40 7.77 9.90
CA LEU A 111 -8.57 8.78 10.94
C LEU A 111 -9.82 9.63 10.72
N LYS A 112 -10.13 9.95 9.48
CA LYS A 112 -11.36 10.65 9.12
C LYS A 112 -12.60 9.83 9.46
N LEU A 113 -12.60 8.54 9.13
CA LEU A 113 -13.69 7.63 9.50
C LEU A 113 -13.84 7.51 11.02
N LEU A 114 -12.73 7.41 11.74
CA LEU A 114 -12.75 7.38 13.21
C LEU A 114 -13.34 8.69 13.76
N THR A 115 -12.97 9.84 13.21
CA THR A 115 -13.52 11.14 13.61
C THR A 115 -15.03 11.21 13.39
N ILE A 116 -15.51 10.76 12.23
CA ILE A 116 -16.95 10.68 11.94
C ILE A 116 -17.65 9.73 12.93
N TYR A 117 -17.06 8.57 13.19
CA TYR A 117 -17.62 7.60 14.13
C TYR A 117 -17.74 8.16 15.55
N MET A 118 -16.68 8.81 16.06
CA MET A 118 -16.67 9.42 17.38
C MET A 118 -17.67 10.59 17.51
N ASN A 119 -18.03 11.22 16.39
CA ASN A 119 -19.03 12.30 16.35
C ASN A 119 -20.45 11.81 15.95
N GLY A 120 -20.79 10.59 16.30
CA GLY A 120 -22.14 10.04 16.08
C GLY A 120 -22.53 9.93 14.61
N GLY A 121 -21.57 9.74 13.71
CA GLY A 121 -21.77 9.61 12.27
C GLY A 121 -21.82 10.95 11.53
N ILE A 122 -21.56 12.06 12.19
CA ILE A 122 -21.52 13.39 11.57
C ILE A 122 -20.07 13.81 11.34
N ASP A 123 -19.75 14.24 10.12
CA ASP A 123 -18.47 14.81 9.81
C ASP A 123 -18.34 16.22 10.40
N PRO A 124 -17.45 16.49 11.36
CA PRO A 124 -17.33 17.80 11.98
C PRO A 124 -16.80 18.89 11.03
N MET A 125 -16.27 18.53 9.87
CA MET A 125 -15.77 19.52 8.90
C MET A 125 -16.90 20.20 8.11
N ASP A 126 -17.97 19.48 7.80
CA ASP A 126 -19.06 19.97 6.96
C ASP A 126 -20.46 19.82 7.60
N GLY A 127 -20.55 19.19 8.77
CA GLY A 127 -21.78 18.93 9.47
C GLY A 127 -22.70 17.88 8.82
N ILE A 128 -22.20 17.17 7.80
CA ILE A 128 -23.00 16.20 7.05
C ILE A 128 -22.93 14.82 7.71
N ARG A 129 -24.06 14.15 7.79
CA ARG A 129 -24.15 12.77 8.26
C ARG A 129 -23.54 11.83 7.21
N LYS A 130 -22.55 11.05 7.64
CA LYS A 130 -21.77 10.11 6.80
C LYS A 130 -21.64 8.73 7.47
N ASP A 131 -22.67 8.29 8.17
CA ASP A 131 -22.68 6.97 8.84
C ASP A 131 -22.96 5.80 7.90
N GLY A 132 -23.38 6.08 6.67
CA GLY A 132 -23.72 5.03 5.71
C GLY A 132 -24.87 4.13 6.13
N GLY A 133 -25.72 4.55 7.09
CA GLY A 133 -26.78 3.75 7.67
C GLY A 133 -26.29 2.77 8.75
N VAL A 134 -25.01 2.84 9.14
CA VAL A 134 -24.47 2.05 10.26
C VAL A 134 -24.96 2.67 11.58
N PRO A 135 -25.53 1.87 12.51
CA PRO A 135 -25.93 2.37 13.81
C PRO A 135 -24.71 2.85 14.62
N ILE A 136 -24.65 4.14 14.91
CA ILE A 136 -23.58 4.74 15.71
C ILE A 136 -24.19 5.36 16.96
N LYS A 137 -23.69 4.94 18.12
CA LYS A 137 -24.11 5.50 19.42
C LYS A 137 -23.31 6.76 19.74
N PRO A 138 -23.83 7.65 20.58
CA PRO A 138 -22.99 8.64 21.26
C PRO A 138 -21.83 7.98 22.02
N LEU A 139 -20.67 8.64 22.05
CA LEU A 139 -19.43 8.07 22.60
C LEU A 139 -19.61 7.61 24.08
N GLU A 140 -20.38 8.35 24.86
CA GLU A 140 -20.64 8.08 26.27
C GLU A 140 -21.51 6.83 26.52
N GLN A 141 -22.13 6.27 25.48
CA GLN A 141 -22.99 5.10 25.59
C GLN A 141 -22.28 3.76 25.32
N TYR A 142 -20.99 3.80 24.94
CA TYR A 142 -20.20 2.59 24.79
C TYR A 142 -19.74 2.10 26.16
N GLN A 143 -19.94 0.80 26.43
CA GLN A 143 -19.64 0.20 27.73
C GLN A 143 -18.20 -0.35 27.80
N SER A 144 -17.56 -0.59 26.65
CA SER A 144 -16.19 -1.05 26.55
C SER A 144 -15.51 -0.57 25.26
N PHE A 145 -14.19 -0.68 25.23
CA PHE A 145 -13.41 -0.42 24.02
C PHE A 145 -13.76 -1.42 22.91
N GLU A 146 -13.99 -2.68 23.25
CA GLU A 146 -14.34 -3.73 22.28
C GLU A 146 -15.65 -3.40 21.58
N GLU A 147 -16.68 -2.98 22.33
CA GLU A 147 -17.96 -2.57 21.76
C GLU A 147 -17.80 -1.36 20.82
N PHE A 148 -17.02 -0.36 21.23
CA PHE A 148 -16.69 0.80 20.42
C PHE A 148 -15.96 0.38 19.14
N TYR A 149 -14.93 -0.47 19.26
CA TYR A 149 -14.10 -0.90 18.14
C TYR A 149 -14.87 -1.79 17.16
N ASP A 150 -15.75 -2.65 17.65
CA ASP A 150 -16.62 -3.47 16.79
C ASP A 150 -17.58 -2.59 15.98
N GLY A 151 -18.16 -1.58 16.58
CA GLY A 151 -18.99 -0.60 15.87
C GLY A 151 -18.19 0.21 14.84
N TYR A 152 -16.99 0.63 15.16
CA TYR A 152 -16.08 1.30 14.21
C TYR A 152 -15.74 0.40 13.01
N LYS A 153 -15.50 -0.89 13.24
CA LYS A 153 -15.28 -1.87 12.14
C LYS A 153 -16.48 -1.99 11.20
N LEU A 154 -17.70 -1.85 11.69
CA LEU A 154 -18.88 -1.85 10.83
C LEU A 154 -18.89 -0.64 9.88
N LEU A 155 -18.57 0.55 10.38
CA LEU A 155 -18.45 1.74 9.54
C LEU A 155 -17.30 1.60 8.53
N LEU A 156 -16.15 1.11 8.97
CA LEU A 156 -15.02 0.85 8.09
C LEU A 156 -15.38 -0.13 6.98
N ASN A 157 -16.01 -1.26 7.31
CA ASN A 157 -16.46 -2.25 6.33
C ASN A 157 -17.47 -1.67 5.33
N HIS A 158 -18.37 -0.79 5.77
CA HIS A 158 -19.27 -0.09 4.85
C HIS A 158 -18.49 0.70 3.80
N TYR A 159 -17.51 1.53 4.23
CA TYR A 159 -16.71 2.33 3.32
C TYR A 159 -15.76 1.50 2.46
N LEU A 160 -15.21 0.39 2.97
CA LEU A 160 -14.40 -0.56 2.18
C LEU A 160 -15.25 -1.16 1.03
N ASN A 161 -16.46 -1.60 1.32
CA ASN A 161 -17.37 -2.14 0.29
C ASN A 161 -17.76 -1.06 -0.73
N LEU A 162 -18.07 0.14 -0.28
CA LEU A 162 -18.39 1.27 -1.17
C LEU A 162 -17.20 1.61 -2.07
N SER A 163 -16.00 1.63 -1.51
CA SER A 163 -14.76 1.88 -2.24
C SER A 163 -14.49 0.79 -3.29
N ALA A 164 -14.71 -0.47 -2.95
CA ALA A 164 -14.54 -1.59 -3.89
C ALA A 164 -15.52 -1.47 -5.08
N VAL A 165 -16.76 -1.11 -4.83
CA VAL A 165 -17.76 -0.88 -5.89
C VAL A 165 -17.37 0.31 -6.77
N ALA A 166 -16.97 1.43 -6.15
CA ALA A 166 -16.53 2.61 -6.87
C ALA A 166 -15.28 2.35 -7.72
N GLN A 167 -14.31 1.59 -7.18
CA GLN A 167 -13.10 1.16 -7.89
C GLN A 167 -13.45 0.31 -9.11
N PHE A 168 -14.36 -0.65 -8.95
CA PHE A 168 -14.82 -1.50 -10.04
C PHE A 168 -15.43 -0.66 -11.18
N HIS A 169 -16.35 0.24 -10.86
CA HIS A 169 -16.95 1.13 -11.87
C HIS A 169 -15.93 2.07 -12.50
N SER A 170 -14.97 2.55 -11.74
CA SER A 170 -13.87 3.36 -12.27
C SER A 170 -13.07 2.59 -13.33
N TYR A 171 -12.75 1.32 -13.05
CA TYR A 171 -12.05 0.46 -14.02
C TYR A 171 -12.90 0.20 -15.27
N GLU A 172 -14.20 -0.04 -15.13
CA GLU A 172 -15.09 -0.21 -16.30
C GLU A 172 -15.10 1.04 -17.21
N VAL A 173 -15.19 2.23 -16.61
CA VAL A 173 -15.18 3.49 -17.36
C VAL A 173 -13.83 3.70 -18.03
N MET A 174 -12.73 3.50 -17.30
CA MET A 174 -11.38 3.65 -17.85
C MET A 174 -11.13 2.67 -19.00
N ASN A 175 -11.53 1.43 -18.88
CA ASN A 175 -11.37 0.42 -19.93
C ASN A 175 -12.11 0.79 -21.23
N ARG A 176 -13.26 1.43 -21.11
CA ARG A 176 -14.02 1.88 -22.29
C ARG A 176 -13.42 3.10 -22.98
N HIS A 177 -12.77 3.98 -22.25
CA HIS A 177 -12.37 5.30 -22.73
C HIS A 177 -10.86 5.52 -22.79
N VAL A 178 -10.08 4.79 -21.97
CA VAL A 178 -8.63 4.93 -21.83
C VAL A 178 -7.99 3.55 -21.77
N SER A 179 -7.55 3.03 -22.90
CA SER A 179 -7.07 1.63 -22.98
C SER A 179 -5.68 1.41 -22.36
N PHE A 180 -4.98 2.42 -21.85
CA PHE A 180 -3.62 2.34 -21.32
C PHE A 180 -2.68 1.48 -22.18
N LEU A 181 -2.70 1.68 -23.51
CA LEU A 181 -2.02 0.82 -24.47
C LEU A 181 -0.54 0.66 -24.18
N PHE A 182 0.15 1.77 -23.90
CA PHE A 182 1.58 1.72 -23.63
C PHE A 182 1.90 0.89 -22.35
N SER A 183 1.18 1.12 -21.26
CA SER A 183 1.33 0.34 -20.04
C SER A 183 0.99 -1.14 -20.25
N SER A 184 -0.04 -1.41 -21.05
CA SER A 184 -0.43 -2.78 -21.40
C SER A 184 0.65 -3.52 -22.20
N LEU A 185 1.35 -2.82 -23.12
CA LEU A 185 2.46 -3.40 -23.89
C LEU A 185 3.67 -3.75 -23.01
N LEU A 186 3.87 -3.03 -21.89
CA LEU A 186 4.98 -3.24 -20.96
C LEU A 186 4.64 -4.21 -19.82
N THR A 187 3.39 -4.68 -19.75
CA THR A 187 2.93 -5.58 -18.69
C THR A 187 2.76 -6.99 -19.23
N ASN A 188 3.31 -7.96 -18.50
CA ASN A 188 3.21 -9.37 -18.86
C ASN A 188 1.75 -9.81 -18.98
N ASP A 189 1.50 -10.76 -19.87
CA ASP A 189 0.21 -11.39 -20.15
C ASP A 189 -0.79 -10.51 -20.93
N CYS A 190 -0.67 -9.19 -20.92
CA CYS A 190 -1.62 -8.30 -21.63
C CYS A 190 -1.67 -8.59 -23.14
N ILE A 191 -0.50 -8.72 -23.79
CA ILE A 191 -0.42 -9.04 -25.23
C ILE A 191 -0.96 -10.43 -25.49
N GLN A 192 -0.55 -11.42 -24.71
CA GLN A 192 -0.95 -12.82 -24.86
C GLN A 192 -2.48 -13.00 -24.69
N ARG A 193 -3.07 -12.23 -23.80
CA ARG A 193 -4.52 -12.24 -23.56
C ARG A 193 -5.31 -11.34 -24.50
N GLY A 194 -4.63 -10.46 -25.24
CA GLY A 194 -5.29 -9.46 -26.09
C GLY A 194 -6.18 -8.50 -25.31
N ARG A 195 -5.78 -8.14 -24.08
CA ARG A 195 -6.56 -7.29 -23.17
C ARG A 195 -5.70 -6.19 -22.57
N ALA A 196 -6.34 -5.03 -22.33
CA ALA A 196 -5.71 -3.93 -21.63
C ALA A 196 -5.45 -4.27 -20.14
N ILE A 197 -4.51 -3.55 -19.53
CA ILE A 197 -4.04 -3.79 -18.17
C ILE A 197 -5.18 -3.83 -17.13
N LEU A 198 -6.17 -2.96 -17.22
CA LEU A 198 -7.33 -2.92 -16.31
C LEU A 198 -8.52 -3.76 -16.81
N ASP A 199 -8.43 -4.35 -18.00
CA ASP A 199 -9.48 -5.20 -18.60
C ASP A 199 -9.13 -6.70 -18.49
N GLY A 200 -8.46 -7.11 -17.43
CA GLY A 200 -8.05 -8.48 -17.20
C GLY A 200 -6.82 -8.91 -18.00
N GLY A 201 -6.06 -7.96 -18.57
CA GLY A 201 -4.79 -8.23 -19.23
C GLY A 201 -3.68 -8.56 -18.23
N VAL A 202 -3.60 -7.84 -17.13
CA VAL A 202 -2.58 -8.06 -16.10
C VAL A 202 -2.83 -9.37 -15.34
N ARG A 203 -1.74 -10.00 -14.88
CA ARG A 203 -1.85 -11.26 -14.13
C ARG A 203 -2.48 -11.09 -12.77
N TYR A 204 -2.05 -10.07 -12.03
CA TYR A 204 -2.54 -9.75 -10.70
C TYR A 204 -3.07 -8.32 -10.71
N LEU A 205 -4.37 -8.16 -10.57
CA LEU A 205 -4.98 -6.88 -10.31
C LEU A 205 -4.86 -6.64 -8.81
N GLY A 206 -3.85 -5.91 -8.43
CA GLY A 206 -3.59 -5.54 -7.05
C GLY A 206 -3.45 -4.03 -6.96
N GLY A 207 -3.62 -3.52 -5.80
CA GLY A 207 -3.57 -2.11 -5.47
C GLY A 207 -4.57 -1.90 -4.37
N THR A 208 -4.23 -2.36 -3.18
CA THR A 208 -4.89 -1.93 -1.95
C THR A 208 -4.03 -0.86 -1.36
N ASN A 209 -4.64 0.24 -1.03
CA ASN A 209 -4.01 1.30 -0.28
C ASN A 209 -4.62 1.42 1.07
N GLU A 210 -3.75 1.37 2.01
CA GLU A 210 -3.99 1.66 3.39
C GLU A 210 -3.38 3.02 3.72
N THR A 211 -4.16 3.88 4.22
CA THR A 211 -3.66 5.12 4.85
C THR A 211 -4.51 5.48 6.05
#